data_e2352703476e3d068b028be47433af07
#
_entry.id   e2352703476e3d068b028be47433af07
#
_cell.length_a   1.000
_cell.length_b   1.000
_cell.length_c   1.000
_cell.angle_alpha   90.00
_cell.angle_beta   90.00
_cell.angle_gamma   90.00
#
_symmetry.space_group_name_H-M   'P 1'
#
loop_
_entity.id
_entity.type
_entity.pdbx_description
1 polymer ?
#
loop_
_entity_poly.entity_id
_entity_poly.type
_entity_poly.pdbx_seq_one_letter_code
_entity_poly.pdbx_strand_id
1 'polypeptide(L)'
;MALPKLTTPTYELEIPSTDEKIKYRPFLVKEEKILMMAMESKENADITQAVKDIVSECTFNKVKIDDMPMFDVEYIFLQIRSKSVGEVSKLKLLCPDDKKTYAEIDLNLTEVKVQVGEDHTNKIELENGMGIIMTYPTIDSFSKSGIKDINASNMLDVISNCILQIYEKNGEKTYDPKDQTKKELTDFIEQLNTKQFKEVQKFFETMPKLKHDITIKNPKTKKESKVTLTGLNDFFA
;
A
#
# COMPACT_ATOMS: atom_id res chain seq x y z
N MET A 1 -40.55 10.33 19.01
CA MET A 1 -40.45 9.29 17.96
C MET A 1 -38.97 9.23 17.51
N ALA A 2 -38.41 8.01 17.44
CA ALA A 2 -37.05 7.85 16.90
C ALA A 2 -37.09 7.97 15.36
N LEU A 3 -36.05 8.59 14.77
CA LEU A 3 -35.92 8.68 13.32
C LEU A 3 -35.69 7.26 12.72
N PRO A 4 -36.15 7.02 11.49
CA PRO A 4 -35.93 5.73 10.82
C PRO A 4 -34.43 5.51 10.57
N LYS A 5 -33.99 4.26 10.70
CA LYS A 5 -32.64 3.86 10.33
C LYS A 5 -32.57 3.66 8.80
N LEU A 6 -31.60 4.29 8.17
CA LEU A 6 -31.34 4.08 6.75
C LEU A 6 -30.54 2.77 6.55
N THR A 7 -30.92 2.00 5.55
CA THR A 7 -30.18 0.80 5.14
C THR A 7 -29.14 1.19 4.08
N THR A 8 -27.94 0.64 4.22
CA THR A 8 -26.84 0.80 3.23
C THR A 8 -26.68 -0.47 2.42
N PRO A 9 -26.41 -0.39 1.12
CA PRO A 9 -26.08 -1.56 0.31
C PRO A 9 -24.79 -2.20 0.82
N THR A 10 -24.66 -3.51 0.61
CA THR A 10 -23.46 -4.27 0.95
C THR A 10 -22.90 -4.90 -0.32
N TYR A 11 -21.60 -4.83 -0.49
CA TYR A 11 -20.83 -5.36 -1.61
C TYR A 11 -19.85 -6.42 -1.11
N GLU A 12 -19.28 -7.19 -2.03
CA GLU A 12 -18.22 -8.14 -1.76
C GLU A 12 -16.97 -7.76 -2.55
N LEU A 13 -15.81 -7.99 -1.96
CA LEU A 13 -14.51 -7.91 -2.64
C LEU A 13 -13.62 -9.06 -2.17
N GLU A 14 -12.59 -9.35 -2.95
CA GLU A 14 -11.56 -10.32 -2.66
C GLU A 14 -10.27 -9.59 -2.27
N ILE A 15 -9.67 -9.95 -1.13
CA ILE A 15 -8.44 -9.35 -0.62
C ILE A 15 -7.28 -9.85 -1.48
N PRO A 16 -6.47 -8.97 -2.13
CA PRO A 16 -5.46 -9.38 -3.08
C PRO A 16 -4.36 -10.31 -2.52
N SER A 17 -4.01 -10.20 -1.23
CA SER A 17 -2.95 -11.01 -0.62
C SER A 17 -3.38 -12.41 -0.20
N THR A 18 -4.69 -12.63 0.05
CA THR A 18 -5.20 -13.87 0.66
C THR A 18 -6.29 -14.55 -0.14
N ASP A 19 -6.82 -13.89 -1.19
CA ASP A 19 -7.99 -14.33 -1.97
C ASP A 19 -9.26 -14.51 -1.09
N GLU A 20 -9.25 -13.98 0.14
CA GLU A 20 -10.39 -14.06 1.04
C GLU A 20 -11.48 -13.07 0.62
N LYS A 21 -12.74 -13.53 0.58
CA LYS A 21 -13.89 -12.68 0.27
C LYS A 21 -14.42 -12.01 1.51
N ILE A 22 -14.48 -10.69 1.48
CA ILE A 22 -15.04 -9.87 2.55
C ILE A 22 -16.23 -9.06 2.06
N LYS A 23 -17.15 -8.78 3.00
CA LYS A 23 -18.27 -7.87 2.76
C LYS A 23 -17.90 -6.46 3.22
N TYR A 24 -18.32 -5.48 2.43
CA TYR A 24 -18.12 -4.08 2.78
C TYR A 24 -19.35 -3.24 2.40
N ARG A 25 -19.48 -2.08 3.02
CA ARG A 25 -20.45 -1.05 2.68
C ARG A 25 -19.74 0.23 2.22
N PRO A 26 -20.42 1.09 1.45
CA PRO A 26 -19.95 2.45 1.25
C PRO A 26 -19.78 3.18 2.57
N PHE A 27 -18.91 4.17 2.62
CA PHE A 27 -18.84 5.05 3.78
C PHE A 27 -20.04 6.03 3.78
N LEU A 28 -20.40 6.49 4.95
CA LEU A 28 -21.47 7.44 5.19
C LEU A 28 -20.87 8.85 5.41
N VAL A 29 -21.72 9.84 5.51
CA VAL A 29 -21.30 11.22 5.80
C VAL A 29 -20.41 11.34 7.05
N LYS A 30 -20.60 10.46 8.05
CA LYS A 30 -19.75 10.46 9.26
C LYS A 30 -18.30 10.07 8.96
N GLU A 31 -18.07 9.06 8.10
CA GLU A 31 -16.73 8.64 7.69
C GLU A 31 -16.14 9.65 6.69
N GLU A 32 -16.92 10.19 5.79
CA GLU A 32 -16.48 11.25 4.88
C GLU A 32 -15.96 12.48 5.65
N LYS A 33 -16.67 12.89 6.71
CA LYS A 33 -16.22 13.97 7.57
C LYS A 33 -14.88 13.69 8.24
N ILE A 34 -14.66 12.45 8.72
CA ILE A 34 -13.37 12.03 9.32
C ILE A 34 -12.26 12.18 8.29
N LEU A 35 -12.47 11.70 7.06
CA LEU A 35 -11.49 11.81 5.98
C LEU A 35 -11.18 13.26 5.63
N MET A 36 -12.20 14.11 5.49
CA MET A 36 -12.02 15.55 5.20
C MET A 36 -11.20 16.24 6.29
N MET A 37 -11.50 15.99 7.56
CA MET A 37 -10.76 16.57 8.69
C MET A 37 -9.29 16.12 8.69
N ALA A 38 -9.02 14.84 8.38
CA ALA A 38 -7.68 14.31 8.28
C ALA A 38 -6.91 14.94 7.10
N MET A 39 -7.56 15.16 5.97
CA MET A 39 -6.96 15.85 4.82
C MET A 39 -6.65 17.32 5.10
N GLU A 40 -7.51 18.01 5.87
CA GLU A 40 -7.29 19.41 6.27
C GLU A 40 -6.09 19.57 7.23
N SER A 41 -5.82 18.58 8.08
CA SER A 41 -4.67 18.59 8.99
C SER A 41 -3.33 18.56 8.25
N LYS A 42 -3.30 17.97 7.03
CA LYS A 42 -2.10 17.71 6.21
C LYS A 42 -1.05 16.81 6.91
N GLU A 43 -1.43 16.18 8.01
CA GLU A 43 -0.58 15.22 8.71
C GLU A 43 -0.83 13.81 8.20
N ASN A 44 0.22 13.14 7.70
CA ASN A 44 0.09 11.79 7.16
C ASN A 44 -0.43 10.78 8.20
N ALA A 45 -0.11 10.99 9.47
CA ALA A 45 -0.59 10.15 10.56
C ALA A 45 -2.12 10.19 10.68
N ASP A 46 -2.71 11.39 10.58
CA ASP A 46 -4.16 11.58 10.67
C ASP A 46 -4.86 10.95 9.46
N ILE A 47 -4.29 11.12 8.26
CA ILE A 47 -4.82 10.51 7.03
C ILE A 47 -4.75 8.97 7.13
N THR A 48 -3.62 8.44 7.60
CA THR A 48 -3.45 7.00 7.80
C THR A 48 -4.47 6.45 8.80
N GLN A 49 -4.66 7.14 9.93
CA GLN A 49 -5.64 6.72 10.94
C GLN A 49 -7.07 6.80 10.39
N ALA A 50 -7.42 7.86 9.66
CA ALA A 50 -8.72 7.98 9.02
C ALA A 50 -9.01 6.84 8.03
N VAL A 51 -8.01 6.46 7.21
CA VAL A 51 -8.13 5.31 6.30
C VAL A 51 -8.36 4.02 7.08
N LYS A 52 -7.61 3.77 8.17
CA LYS A 52 -7.79 2.60 9.02
C LYS A 52 -9.20 2.53 9.61
N ASP A 53 -9.66 3.64 10.17
CA ASP A 53 -10.99 3.72 10.79
C ASP A 53 -12.11 3.49 9.77
N ILE A 54 -12.01 4.09 8.58
CA ILE A 54 -12.97 3.93 7.50
C ILE A 54 -13.02 2.48 7.01
N VAL A 55 -11.85 1.87 6.74
CA VAL A 55 -11.78 0.48 6.28
C VAL A 55 -12.35 -0.46 7.35
N SER A 56 -11.99 -0.28 8.62
CA SER A 56 -12.52 -1.07 9.73
C SER A 56 -14.04 -1.00 9.81
N GLU A 57 -14.59 0.21 9.91
CA GLU A 57 -16.04 0.44 10.02
C GLU A 57 -16.81 -0.07 8.80
N CYS A 58 -16.28 0.18 7.58
CA CYS A 58 -16.93 -0.21 6.35
C CYS A 58 -16.87 -1.71 6.06
N THR A 59 -15.90 -2.43 6.63
CA THR A 59 -15.81 -3.91 6.58
C THR A 59 -16.42 -4.59 7.82
N PHE A 60 -17.21 -3.86 8.60
CA PHE A 60 -17.89 -4.36 9.79
C PHE A 60 -16.94 -4.92 10.85
N ASN A 61 -15.74 -4.37 10.97
CA ASN A 61 -14.67 -4.82 11.86
C ASN A 61 -14.27 -6.30 11.64
N LYS A 62 -14.39 -6.79 10.40
CA LYS A 62 -14.06 -8.18 10.05
C LYS A 62 -12.60 -8.39 9.65
N VAL A 63 -11.90 -7.32 9.29
CA VAL A 63 -10.50 -7.36 8.88
C VAL A 63 -9.59 -6.81 9.98
N LYS A 64 -8.42 -7.41 10.15
CA LYS A 64 -7.38 -6.94 11.08
C LYS A 64 -6.41 -6.02 10.32
N ILE A 65 -6.77 -4.76 10.20
CA ILE A 65 -6.07 -3.79 9.35
C ILE A 65 -4.60 -3.63 9.72
N ASP A 66 -4.27 -3.70 11.01
CA ASP A 66 -2.91 -3.50 11.51
C ASP A 66 -1.94 -4.59 11.01
N ASP A 67 -2.45 -5.80 10.77
CA ASP A 67 -1.69 -6.95 10.29
C ASP A 67 -1.69 -7.05 8.75
N MET A 68 -2.50 -6.22 8.05
CA MET A 68 -2.66 -6.31 6.60
C MET A 68 -1.52 -5.61 5.85
N PRO A 69 -1.08 -6.17 4.71
CA PRO A 69 -0.24 -5.45 3.76
C PRO A 69 -0.86 -4.11 3.35
N MET A 70 -0.02 -3.10 3.20
CA MET A 70 -0.47 -1.75 2.86
C MET A 70 -1.28 -1.73 1.55
N PHE A 71 -0.87 -2.49 0.54
CA PHE A 71 -1.58 -2.54 -0.74
C PHE A 71 -3.00 -3.14 -0.65
N ASP A 72 -3.26 -4.03 0.32
CA ASP A 72 -4.61 -4.55 0.56
C ASP A 72 -5.50 -3.47 1.17
N VAL A 73 -4.98 -2.76 2.17
CA VAL A 73 -5.72 -1.65 2.81
C VAL A 73 -6.04 -0.56 1.78
N GLU A 74 -5.08 -0.21 0.94
CA GLU A 74 -5.26 0.74 -0.17
C GLU A 74 -6.33 0.27 -1.15
N TYR A 75 -6.29 -1.00 -1.55
CA TYR A 75 -7.27 -1.58 -2.46
C TYR A 75 -8.68 -1.59 -1.87
N ILE A 76 -8.83 -2.05 -0.61
CA ILE A 76 -10.12 -2.07 0.08
C ILE A 76 -10.68 -0.65 0.19
N PHE A 77 -9.85 0.32 0.60
CA PHE A 77 -10.27 1.72 0.70
C PHE A 77 -10.72 2.28 -0.66
N LEU A 78 -9.98 2.00 -1.74
CA LEU A 78 -10.34 2.41 -3.08
C LEU A 78 -11.71 1.84 -3.51
N GLN A 79 -11.97 0.56 -3.24
CA GLN A 79 -13.25 -0.07 -3.53
C GLN A 79 -14.41 0.53 -2.71
N ILE A 80 -14.19 0.78 -1.42
CA ILE A 80 -15.17 1.46 -0.56
C ILE A 80 -15.48 2.84 -1.13
N ARG A 81 -14.46 3.63 -1.48
CA ARG A 81 -14.63 4.98 -2.02
C ARG A 81 -15.36 4.98 -3.36
N SER A 82 -15.04 4.05 -4.26
CA SER A 82 -15.70 3.95 -5.56
C SER A 82 -17.21 3.77 -5.44
N LYS A 83 -17.66 3.02 -4.42
CA LYS A 83 -19.09 2.80 -4.15
C LYS A 83 -19.73 3.92 -3.30
N SER A 84 -18.94 4.80 -2.70
CA SER A 84 -19.42 5.88 -1.84
C SER A 84 -19.63 7.20 -2.58
N VAL A 85 -18.66 7.60 -3.39
CA VAL A 85 -18.63 8.91 -4.07
C VAL A 85 -18.86 8.77 -5.57
N GLY A 86 -18.54 7.60 -6.14
CA GLY A 86 -18.65 7.29 -7.55
C GLY A 86 -17.43 6.54 -8.08
N GLU A 87 -17.66 5.81 -9.16
CA GLU A 87 -16.64 4.94 -9.75
C GLU A 87 -15.62 5.71 -10.61
N VAL A 88 -15.92 6.96 -10.96
CA VAL A 88 -15.03 7.80 -11.77
C VAL A 88 -14.41 8.89 -10.90
N SER A 89 -13.08 8.96 -10.91
CA SER A 89 -12.29 10.03 -10.28
C SER A 89 -11.75 10.97 -11.35
N LYS A 90 -11.88 12.29 -11.14
CA LYS A 90 -11.28 13.30 -12.01
C LYS A 90 -9.91 13.67 -11.47
N LEU A 91 -8.88 13.41 -12.25
CA LEU A 91 -7.50 13.66 -11.86
C LEU A 91 -6.88 14.76 -12.73
N LYS A 92 -5.97 15.53 -12.10
CA LYS A 92 -5.14 16.52 -12.80
C LYS A 92 -3.69 16.08 -12.73
N LEU A 93 -3.19 15.51 -13.82
CA LEU A 93 -1.85 14.96 -13.89
C LEU A 93 -0.89 15.87 -14.64
N LEU A 94 0.29 16.07 -14.07
CA LEU A 94 1.36 16.83 -14.68
C LEU A 94 1.89 16.06 -15.90
N CYS A 95 1.92 16.73 -17.06
CA CYS A 95 2.39 16.11 -18.28
C CYS A 95 3.92 15.93 -18.25
N PRO A 96 4.44 14.69 -18.45
CA PRO A 96 5.87 14.40 -18.35
C PRO A 96 6.74 15.09 -19.42
N ASP A 97 6.13 15.42 -20.57
CA ASP A 97 6.83 15.98 -21.73
C ASP A 97 7.30 17.42 -21.51
N ASP A 98 6.51 18.26 -20.86
CA ASP A 98 6.88 19.67 -20.61
C ASP A 98 7.02 20.01 -19.12
N LYS A 99 6.56 19.13 -18.23
CA LYS A 99 6.60 19.29 -16.77
C LYS A 99 5.97 20.61 -16.27
N LYS A 100 5.00 21.14 -17.00
CA LYS A 100 4.34 22.42 -16.71
C LYS A 100 2.83 22.38 -16.92
N THR A 101 2.38 21.62 -17.90
CA THR A 101 0.97 21.53 -18.28
C THR A 101 0.31 20.36 -17.55
N TYR A 102 -0.92 20.55 -17.11
CA TYR A 102 -1.73 19.50 -16.50
C TYR A 102 -2.75 18.98 -17.52
N ALA A 103 -2.91 17.67 -17.58
CA ALA A 103 -4.00 17.01 -18.29
C ALA A 103 -5.08 16.60 -17.31
N GLU A 104 -6.34 16.87 -17.62
CA GLU A 104 -7.49 16.35 -16.87
C GLU A 104 -7.93 15.03 -17.49
N ILE A 105 -8.13 14.04 -16.64
CA ILE A 105 -8.59 12.71 -17.04
C ILE A 105 -9.69 12.21 -16.12
N ASP A 106 -10.57 11.40 -16.67
CA ASP A 106 -11.55 10.63 -15.91
C ASP A 106 -11.00 9.19 -15.76
N LEU A 107 -10.71 8.81 -14.53
CA LEU A 107 -10.22 7.47 -14.19
C LEU A 107 -11.34 6.63 -13.59
N ASN A 108 -11.59 5.45 -14.19
CA ASN A 108 -12.49 4.48 -13.59
C ASN A 108 -11.77 3.69 -12.48
N LEU A 109 -12.13 3.94 -11.23
CA LEU A 109 -11.51 3.33 -10.05
C LEU A 109 -11.72 1.81 -9.98
N THR A 110 -12.75 1.28 -10.65
CA THR A 110 -13.02 -0.17 -10.66
C THR A 110 -12.02 -0.96 -11.51
N GLU A 111 -11.28 -0.28 -12.39
CA GLU A 111 -10.24 -0.87 -13.24
C GLU A 111 -8.88 -0.94 -12.55
N VAL A 112 -8.72 -0.21 -11.45
CA VAL A 112 -7.48 -0.19 -10.66
C VAL A 112 -7.33 -1.49 -9.88
N LYS A 113 -6.18 -2.14 -10.02
CA LYS A 113 -5.88 -3.43 -9.40
C LYS A 113 -4.53 -3.42 -8.72
N VAL A 114 -4.36 -4.33 -7.78
CA VAL A 114 -3.04 -4.66 -7.25
C VAL A 114 -2.29 -5.45 -8.33
N GLN A 115 -1.10 -4.98 -8.69
CA GLN A 115 -0.23 -5.63 -9.66
C GLN A 115 1.04 -6.10 -8.96
N VAL A 116 1.50 -7.27 -9.34
CA VAL A 116 2.74 -7.88 -8.84
C VAL A 116 3.79 -7.80 -9.94
N GLY A 117 5.02 -7.45 -9.59
CA GLY A 117 6.12 -7.43 -10.56
C GLY A 117 6.51 -8.82 -11.03
N GLU A 118 7.15 -8.90 -12.18
CA GLU A 118 7.66 -10.16 -12.73
C GLU A 118 8.70 -10.78 -11.78
N ASP A 119 8.69 -12.11 -11.67
CA ASP A 119 9.61 -12.89 -10.81
C ASP A 119 9.60 -12.46 -9.34
N HIS A 120 8.48 -11.95 -8.83
CA HIS A 120 8.38 -11.60 -7.42
C HIS A 120 8.47 -12.85 -6.54
N THR A 121 9.32 -12.76 -5.52
CA THR A 121 9.43 -13.77 -4.47
C THR A 121 9.70 -13.12 -3.13
N ASN A 122 9.08 -13.66 -2.08
CA ASN A 122 9.36 -13.25 -0.70
C ASN A 122 10.51 -14.05 -0.07
N LYS A 123 11.01 -15.09 -0.77
CA LYS A 123 12.13 -15.90 -0.32
C LYS A 123 13.41 -15.47 -1.00
N ILE A 124 14.33 -14.90 -0.24
CA ILE A 124 15.62 -14.41 -0.71
C ILE A 124 16.69 -15.38 -0.26
N GLU A 125 17.36 -16.03 -1.22
CA GLU A 125 18.49 -16.90 -0.94
C GLU A 125 19.78 -16.07 -0.84
N LEU A 126 20.46 -16.20 0.29
CA LEU A 126 21.75 -15.59 0.52
C LEU A 126 22.87 -16.59 0.18
N GLU A 127 24.04 -16.06 -0.14
CA GLU A 127 25.25 -16.88 -0.23
C GLU A 127 25.54 -17.51 1.14
N ASN A 128 26.33 -18.59 1.20
CA ASN A 128 26.69 -19.33 2.42
C ASN A 128 25.58 -20.14 3.11
N GLY A 129 24.53 -20.50 2.36
CA GLY A 129 23.51 -21.41 2.87
C GLY A 129 22.50 -20.78 3.83
N MET A 130 22.41 -19.46 3.85
CA MET A 130 21.38 -18.73 4.58
C MET A 130 20.30 -18.20 3.64
N GLY A 131 19.17 -17.80 4.18
CA GLY A 131 18.11 -17.12 3.46
C GLY A 131 17.22 -16.27 4.37
N ILE A 132 16.48 -15.37 3.74
CA ILE A 132 15.52 -14.48 4.39
C ILE A 132 14.15 -14.74 3.77
N ILE A 133 13.13 -14.86 4.61
CA ILE A 133 11.73 -14.77 4.18
C ILE A 133 11.25 -13.38 4.54
N MET A 134 10.77 -12.65 3.54
CA MET A 134 10.25 -11.30 3.70
C MET A 134 8.73 -11.32 3.89
N THR A 135 8.21 -10.32 4.59
CA THR A 135 6.80 -9.97 4.63
C THR A 135 6.58 -8.58 4.06
N TYR A 136 5.34 -8.28 3.67
CA TYR A 136 5.02 -6.97 3.12
C TYR A 136 4.89 -5.90 4.21
N PRO A 137 5.24 -4.64 3.90
CA PRO A 137 5.01 -3.54 4.83
C PRO A 137 3.53 -3.42 5.18
N THR A 138 3.23 -3.31 6.46
CA THR A 138 1.88 -3.02 6.96
C THR A 138 1.69 -1.53 7.14
N ILE A 139 0.44 -1.08 7.20
CA ILE A 139 0.12 0.33 7.46
C ILE A 139 0.71 0.81 8.79
N ASP A 140 0.78 -0.08 9.78
CA ASP A 140 1.35 0.19 11.09
C ASP A 140 2.88 0.32 11.08
N SER A 141 3.55 -0.45 10.22
CA SER A 141 5.02 -0.38 10.12
C SER A 141 5.50 0.98 9.63
N PHE A 142 4.74 1.65 8.76
CA PHE A 142 5.00 3.03 8.34
C PHE A 142 4.58 4.05 9.40
N SER A 143 3.40 3.90 9.97
CA SER A 143 2.83 4.83 10.96
C SER A 143 3.67 4.94 12.23
N LYS A 144 4.07 3.80 12.80
CA LYS A 144 4.86 3.72 14.04
C LYS A 144 6.30 4.20 13.87
N SER A 145 6.88 4.01 12.70
CA SER A 145 8.25 4.45 12.43
C SER A 145 8.35 5.92 12.06
N GLY A 146 7.23 6.64 11.91
CA GLY A 146 7.22 8.04 11.45
C GLY A 146 7.77 8.22 10.03
N ILE A 147 7.88 7.13 9.28
CA ILE A 147 8.47 7.10 7.95
C ILE A 147 7.42 7.60 6.97
N LYS A 148 7.66 8.75 6.35
CA LYS A 148 6.81 9.31 5.28
C LYS A 148 7.15 8.69 3.92
N ASP A 149 8.45 8.47 3.69
CA ASP A 149 9.01 7.93 2.47
C ASP A 149 10.21 7.04 2.79
N ILE A 150 10.43 5.98 2.02
CA ILE A 150 11.64 5.16 2.13
C ILE A 150 12.81 5.96 1.54
N ASN A 151 13.77 6.27 2.38
CA ASN A 151 15.00 6.98 2.01
C ASN A 151 16.23 6.29 2.61
N ALA A 152 17.42 6.74 2.27
CA ALA A 152 18.65 6.11 2.73
C ALA A 152 18.81 6.05 4.25
N SER A 153 18.18 6.98 5.01
CA SER A 153 18.32 7.03 6.46
C SER A 153 17.40 6.06 7.20
N ASN A 154 16.28 5.62 6.58
CA ASN A 154 15.29 4.75 7.22
C ASN A 154 15.11 3.40 6.52
N MET A 155 15.80 3.19 5.40
CA MET A 155 15.67 1.98 4.59
C MET A 155 15.95 0.71 5.39
N LEU A 156 16.99 0.69 6.21
CA LEU A 156 17.34 -0.47 7.04
C LEU A 156 16.25 -0.77 8.08
N ASP A 157 15.63 0.25 8.65
CA ASP A 157 14.50 0.12 9.56
C ASP A 157 13.28 -0.50 8.87
N VAL A 158 12.98 -0.06 7.66
CA VAL A 158 11.87 -0.63 6.86
C VAL A 158 12.16 -2.09 6.52
N ILE A 159 13.37 -2.39 6.06
CA ILE A 159 13.77 -3.76 5.73
C ILE A 159 13.68 -4.66 6.96
N SER A 160 14.22 -4.24 8.12
CA SER A 160 14.18 -5.05 9.34
C SER A 160 12.76 -5.37 9.79
N ASN A 161 11.82 -4.43 9.66
CA ASN A 161 10.40 -4.65 9.97
C ASN A 161 9.69 -5.58 8.97
N CYS A 162 10.28 -5.80 7.80
CA CYS A 162 9.74 -6.68 6.76
C CYS A 162 10.41 -8.06 6.73
N ILE A 163 11.29 -8.39 7.66
CA ILE A 163 11.83 -9.74 7.82
C ILE A 163 10.82 -10.58 8.60
N LEU A 164 10.33 -11.66 7.98
CA LEU A 164 9.46 -12.63 8.64
C LEU A 164 10.28 -13.72 9.33
N GLN A 165 11.36 -14.16 8.70
CA GLN A 165 12.22 -15.23 9.22
C GLN A 165 13.59 -15.18 8.55
N ILE A 166 14.64 -15.50 9.30
CA ILE A 166 15.97 -15.81 8.78
C ILE A 166 16.18 -17.32 8.98
N TYR A 167 16.72 -18.00 8.01
CA TYR A 167 16.92 -19.46 8.06
C TYR A 167 18.29 -19.88 7.52
N GLU A 168 18.81 -21.00 8.03
CA GLU A 168 19.94 -21.71 7.44
C GLU A 168 19.44 -22.75 6.41
N LYS A 169 20.07 -22.80 5.25
CA LYS A 169 19.64 -23.64 4.10
C LYS A 169 19.58 -25.14 4.42
N ASN A 170 20.37 -25.58 5.38
CA ASN A 170 20.37 -26.97 5.85
C ASN A 170 19.15 -27.28 6.75
N GLY A 171 18.26 -26.31 6.99
CA GLY A 171 17.00 -26.50 7.72
C GLY A 171 17.13 -26.71 9.23
N GLU A 172 18.35 -26.63 9.78
CA GLU A 172 18.60 -26.92 11.18
C GLU A 172 18.31 -25.77 12.11
N LYS A 173 18.35 -24.52 11.61
CA LYS A 173 18.11 -23.31 12.43
C LYS A 173 17.27 -22.29 11.69
N THR A 174 16.31 -21.75 12.42
CA THR A 174 15.51 -20.60 12.03
C THR A 174 15.56 -19.56 13.14
N TYR A 175 15.59 -18.30 12.73
CA TYR A 175 15.62 -17.16 13.65
C TYR A 175 14.35 -16.34 13.41
N ASP A 176 13.51 -16.23 14.47
CA ASP A 176 12.33 -15.36 14.44
C ASP A 176 12.76 -13.92 14.76
N PRO A 177 12.46 -12.93 13.93
CA PRO A 177 12.74 -11.53 14.21
C PRO A 177 12.14 -11.03 15.54
N LYS A 178 11.06 -11.65 16.01
CA LYS A 178 10.43 -11.29 17.28
C LYS A 178 11.32 -11.60 18.50
N ASP A 179 12.23 -12.55 18.36
CA ASP A 179 13.18 -12.94 19.40
C ASP A 179 14.50 -12.12 19.34
N GLN A 180 14.61 -11.23 18.33
CA GLN A 180 15.80 -10.42 18.08
C GLN A 180 15.53 -8.94 18.41
N THR A 181 16.56 -8.23 18.81
CA THR A 181 16.47 -6.77 18.96
C THR A 181 16.53 -6.09 17.58
N LYS A 182 15.95 -4.90 17.47
CA LYS A 182 16.04 -4.09 16.25
C LYS A 182 17.50 -3.88 15.81
N LYS A 183 18.42 -3.72 16.77
CA LYS A 183 19.84 -3.55 16.48
C LYS A 183 20.43 -4.80 15.83
N GLU A 184 20.16 -5.98 16.37
CA GLU A 184 20.65 -7.24 15.79
C GLU A 184 20.16 -7.46 14.37
N LEU A 185 18.90 -7.13 14.08
CA LEU A 185 18.37 -7.19 12.72
C LEU A 185 19.04 -6.19 11.79
N THR A 186 19.28 -4.97 12.25
CA THR A 186 20.00 -3.95 11.46
C THR A 186 21.44 -4.37 11.22
N ASP A 187 22.16 -4.82 12.26
CA ASP A 187 23.54 -5.33 12.15
C ASP A 187 23.62 -6.53 11.18
N PHE A 188 22.60 -7.37 11.14
CA PHE A 188 22.52 -8.47 10.19
C PHE A 188 22.36 -7.98 8.73
N ILE A 189 21.49 -6.99 8.50
CA ILE A 189 21.28 -6.42 7.16
C ILE A 189 22.55 -5.70 6.68
N GLU A 190 23.27 -5.02 7.57
CA GLU A 190 24.52 -4.33 7.25
C GLU A 190 25.66 -5.28 6.85
N GLN A 191 25.60 -6.55 7.24
CA GLN A 191 26.55 -7.57 6.83
C GLN A 191 26.30 -8.12 5.40
N LEU A 192 25.16 -7.81 4.79
CA LEU A 192 24.86 -8.24 3.43
C LEU A 192 25.84 -7.57 2.44
N ASN A 193 26.36 -8.37 1.51
CA ASN A 193 27.12 -7.78 0.40
C ASN A 193 26.17 -7.08 -0.60
N THR A 194 26.74 -6.30 -1.51
CA THR A 194 25.97 -5.50 -2.48
C THR A 194 25.02 -6.36 -3.34
N LYS A 195 25.42 -7.60 -3.66
CA LYS A 195 24.58 -8.50 -4.48
C LYS A 195 23.38 -8.98 -3.68
N GLN A 196 23.59 -9.43 -2.44
CA GLN A 196 22.54 -9.86 -1.53
C GLN A 196 21.56 -8.74 -1.21
N PHE A 197 22.10 -7.54 -0.97
CA PHE A 197 21.28 -6.36 -0.70
C PHE A 197 20.39 -5.98 -1.91
N LYS A 198 20.90 -6.14 -3.15
CA LYS A 198 20.08 -5.95 -4.37
C LYS A 198 18.90 -6.93 -4.46
N GLU A 199 19.06 -8.17 -4.01
CA GLU A 199 17.93 -9.10 -3.97
C GLU A 199 16.86 -8.66 -2.95
N VAL A 200 17.27 -8.11 -1.80
CA VAL A 200 16.35 -7.49 -0.84
C VAL A 200 15.64 -6.28 -1.46
N GLN A 201 16.37 -5.41 -2.17
CA GLN A 201 15.77 -4.27 -2.87
C GLN A 201 14.78 -4.71 -3.94
N LYS A 202 15.10 -5.75 -4.71
CA LYS A 202 14.23 -6.33 -5.73
C LYS A 202 12.88 -6.77 -5.15
N PHE A 203 12.86 -7.31 -3.92
CA PHE A 203 11.60 -7.64 -3.24
C PHE A 203 10.68 -6.41 -3.14
N PHE A 204 11.20 -5.25 -2.68
CA PHE A 204 10.40 -4.02 -2.55
C PHE A 204 10.04 -3.40 -3.90
N GLU A 205 10.86 -3.57 -4.93
CA GLU A 205 10.56 -3.09 -6.28
C GLU A 205 9.42 -3.88 -6.91
N THR A 206 9.43 -5.21 -6.74
CA THR A 206 8.50 -6.14 -7.39
C THR A 206 7.29 -6.52 -6.54
N MET A 207 7.26 -6.16 -5.24
CA MET A 207 6.14 -6.49 -4.35
C MET A 207 4.80 -5.98 -4.90
N PRO A 208 3.68 -6.61 -4.52
CA PRO A 208 2.35 -6.16 -4.93
C PRO A 208 2.14 -4.68 -4.58
N LYS A 209 1.58 -3.92 -5.54
CA LYS A 209 1.26 -2.49 -5.38
C LYS A 209 -0.05 -2.17 -6.07
N LEU A 210 -0.81 -1.26 -5.48
CA LEU A 210 -1.96 -0.65 -6.15
C LEU A 210 -1.41 0.21 -7.30
N LYS A 211 -1.66 -0.22 -8.54
CA LYS A 211 -1.04 0.38 -9.73
C LYS A 211 -2.00 0.43 -10.91
N HIS A 212 -1.97 1.54 -11.64
CA HIS A 212 -2.72 1.69 -12.89
C HIS A 212 -1.93 2.51 -13.91
N ASP A 213 -1.74 1.93 -15.10
CA ASP A 213 -1.05 2.59 -16.20
C ASP A 213 -2.07 3.28 -17.11
N ILE A 214 -1.88 4.56 -17.36
CA ILE A 214 -2.74 5.36 -18.21
C ILE A 214 -1.93 6.11 -19.27
N THR A 215 -2.59 6.43 -20.37
CA THR A 215 -2.03 7.33 -21.38
C THR A 215 -2.72 8.68 -21.29
N ILE A 216 -1.95 9.74 -21.06
CA ILE A 216 -2.45 11.11 -21.03
C ILE A 216 -1.96 11.88 -22.25
N LYS A 217 -2.77 12.84 -22.71
CA LYS A 217 -2.45 13.73 -23.83
C LYS A 217 -2.27 15.16 -23.33
N ASN A 218 -1.09 15.73 -23.54
CA ASN A 218 -0.84 17.12 -23.18
C ASN A 218 -1.75 18.06 -24.00
N PRO A 219 -2.58 18.89 -23.35
CA PRO A 219 -3.49 19.78 -24.09
C PRO A 219 -2.80 20.83 -24.94
N LYS A 220 -1.55 21.22 -24.61
CA LYS A 220 -0.75 22.20 -25.35
C LYS A 220 0.08 21.58 -26.45
N THR A 221 0.94 20.62 -26.10
CA THR A 221 1.88 20.03 -27.07
C THR A 221 1.23 18.93 -27.93
N LYS A 222 0.05 18.43 -27.53
CA LYS A 222 -0.67 17.31 -28.17
C LYS A 222 0.06 15.97 -28.08
N LYS A 223 1.18 15.91 -27.37
CA LYS A 223 1.97 14.69 -27.19
C LYS A 223 1.28 13.75 -26.20
N GLU A 224 1.32 12.46 -26.50
CA GLU A 224 0.86 11.40 -25.62
C GLU A 224 2.02 10.90 -24.77
N SER A 225 1.75 10.64 -23.49
CA SER A 225 2.70 10.11 -22.52
C SER A 225 2.04 9.06 -21.66
N LYS A 226 2.77 7.98 -21.35
CA LYS A 226 2.32 7.00 -20.35
C LYS A 226 2.67 7.52 -18.96
N VAL A 227 1.72 7.40 -18.05
CA VAL A 227 1.88 7.73 -16.63
C VAL A 227 1.39 6.53 -15.84
N THR A 228 2.18 6.13 -14.85
CA THR A 228 1.81 5.09 -13.89
C THR A 228 1.36 5.76 -12.59
N LEU A 229 0.14 5.50 -12.18
CA LEU A 229 -0.40 5.89 -10.89
C LEU A 229 -0.09 4.78 -9.88
N THR A 230 0.38 5.15 -8.68
CA THR A 230 0.77 4.18 -7.65
C THR A 230 0.35 4.66 -6.26
N GLY A 231 -0.31 3.78 -5.50
CA GLY A 231 -0.79 4.10 -4.16
C GLY A 231 -1.97 5.08 -4.15
N LEU A 232 -2.61 5.24 -3.00
CA LEU A 232 -3.85 6.03 -2.89
C LEU A 232 -3.70 7.49 -3.31
N ASN A 233 -2.55 8.11 -3.03
CA ASN A 233 -2.36 9.54 -3.29
C ASN A 233 -2.55 9.90 -4.77
N ASP A 234 -2.08 9.04 -5.67
CA ASP A 234 -2.16 9.30 -7.11
C ASP A 234 -3.60 9.14 -7.65
N PHE A 235 -4.47 8.42 -6.93
CA PHE A 235 -5.86 8.20 -7.33
C PHE A 235 -6.83 9.28 -6.83
N PHE A 236 -6.34 10.22 -6.00
CA PHE A 236 -7.15 11.27 -5.38
C PHE A 236 -6.54 12.67 -5.49
N ALA A 237 -5.47 12.82 -6.27
CA ALA A 237 -4.76 14.08 -6.48
C ALA A 237 -5.53 15.06 -7.39
#